data_909a48fff0488a7b22b4c74b1e45e2f2
#
_entry.id   909a48fff0488a7b22b4c74b1e45e2f2
#
_cell.length_a   1.000
_cell.length_b   1.000
_cell.length_c   1.000
_cell.angle_alpha   90.00
_cell.angle_beta   90.00
_cell.angle_gamma   90.00
#
_symmetry.space_group_name_H-M   'P 1'
#
loop_
_entity.id
_entity.type
_entity.pdbx_description
1 polymer ?
#
loop_
_entity_poly.entity_id
_entity_poly.type
_entity_poly.pdbx_seq_one_letter_code
_entity_poly.pdbx_strand_id
1 'polypeptide(L)'
;MISGDEAIKPDGVYHSGQFFSGSKAFGMGYFFKDEMSIYRFDYPAMTITVNGVPAEDYSAQSRLIAGEIDIPTYGEVYGGDFGEIIFDTGKEGENLLVIGESYDNAILKLLASHFSKTYSVDLRYYAANMGADFDFDAYVAEHSIDKVLLIGNIDYFVMSEFSLR
;
A
#
# COMPACT_ATOMS: atom_id res chain seq x y z
N MET A 1 -15.93 8.59 -6.53
CA MET A 1 -15.12 7.42 -6.96
C MET A 1 -13.92 7.94 -7.75
N ILE A 2 -12.73 7.40 -7.53
CA ILE A 2 -11.50 7.90 -8.18
C ILE A 2 -11.42 7.45 -9.64
N SER A 3 -11.83 6.21 -9.94
CA SER A 3 -11.77 5.62 -11.30
C SER A 3 -13.07 5.76 -12.11
N GLY A 4 -14.18 6.10 -11.47
CA GLY A 4 -15.49 6.07 -12.13
C GLY A 4 -16.18 4.70 -12.14
N ASP A 5 -15.47 3.63 -11.83
CA ASP A 5 -16.02 2.28 -11.76
C ASP A 5 -16.79 2.02 -10.47
N GLU A 6 -17.62 0.98 -10.47
CA GLU A 6 -18.24 0.52 -9.23
C GLU A 6 -17.17 -0.07 -8.30
N ALA A 7 -17.17 0.33 -7.03
CA ALA A 7 -16.22 -0.16 -6.04
C ALA A 7 -16.40 -1.68 -5.82
N ILE A 8 -15.28 -2.41 -5.81
CA ILE A 8 -15.26 -3.82 -5.44
C ILE A 8 -15.73 -3.94 -3.98
N LYS A 9 -16.65 -4.86 -3.74
CA LYS A 9 -17.18 -5.13 -2.40
C LYS A 9 -16.45 -6.32 -1.78
N PRO A 10 -16.24 -6.33 -0.46
CA PRO A 10 -15.68 -7.50 0.18
C PRO A 10 -16.65 -8.68 0.07
N ASP A 11 -16.12 -9.86 -0.19
CA ASP A 11 -16.84 -11.14 -0.22
C ASP A 11 -16.87 -11.82 1.16
N GLY A 12 -16.07 -11.33 2.10
CA GLY A 12 -16.04 -11.81 3.47
C GLY A 12 -15.03 -11.09 4.34
N VAL A 13 -15.03 -11.44 5.61
CA VAL A 13 -14.05 -10.98 6.60
C VAL A 13 -13.40 -12.20 7.24
N TYR A 14 -12.08 -12.20 7.29
CA TYR A 14 -11.31 -13.18 8.05
C TYR A 14 -10.93 -12.56 9.41
N HIS A 15 -11.36 -13.22 10.48
CA HIS A 15 -10.97 -12.89 11.84
C HIS A 15 -9.79 -13.78 12.23
N SER A 16 -8.64 -13.18 12.46
CA SER A 16 -7.41 -13.95 12.69
C SER A 16 -7.33 -14.60 14.06
N GLY A 17 -8.08 -14.09 15.04
CA GLY A 17 -7.85 -14.41 16.45
C GLY A 17 -6.52 -13.86 17.00
N GLN A 18 -5.76 -13.16 16.17
CA GLN A 18 -4.48 -12.55 16.52
C GLN A 18 -4.70 -11.10 16.93
N PHE A 19 -4.11 -10.73 18.06
CA PHE A 19 -4.19 -9.37 18.58
C PHE A 19 -2.88 -8.64 18.32
N PHE A 20 -2.99 -7.45 17.76
CA PHE A 20 -1.85 -6.58 17.47
C PHE A 20 -1.93 -5.26 18.21
N SER A 21 -0.80 -4.58 18.33
CA SER A 21 -0.70 -3.21 18.83
C SER A 21 -0.22 -2.31 17.71
N GLY A 22 -0.97 -1.27 17.38
CA GLY A 22 -0.56 -0.27 16.40
C GLY A 22 0.61 0.58 16.91
N SER A 23 1.28 1.30 16.00
CA SER A 23 2.47 2.11 16.31
C SER A 23 2.26 3.11 17.45
N LYS A 24 1.07 3.68 17.57
CA LYS A 24 0.74 4.60 18.69
C LYS A 24 0.65 3.88 20.03
N ALA A 25 0.29 2.60 20.05
CA ALA A 25 0.24 1.81 21.29
C ALA A 25 1.63 1.47 21.84
N PHE A 26 2.66 1.45 20.99
CA PHE A 26 4.05 1.29 21.43
C PHE A 26 4.45 2.36 22.45
N GLY A 27 4.12 3.63 22.19
CA GLY A 27 4.38 4.74 23.09
C GLY A 27 3.58 4.70 24.40
N MET A 28 2.53 3.86 24.47
CA MET A 28 1.63 3.73 25.62
C MET A 28 1.77 2.39 26.35
N GLY A 29 2.84 1.64 26.10
CA GLY A 29 3.16 0.41 26.84
C GLY A 29 2.29 -0.80 26.48
N TYR A 30 1.75 -0.87 25.27
CA TYR A 30 0.97 -2.01 24.74
C TYR A 30 -0.35 -2.32 25.48
N PHE A 31 -0.92 -1.35 26.18
CA PHE A 31 -2.18 -1.55 26.90
C PHE A 31 -3.39 -1.76 25.99
N PHE A 32 -3.30 -1.28 24.74
CA PHE A 32 -4.37 -1.41 23.76
C PHE A 32 -3.98 -2.42 22.69
N LYS A 33 -4.85 -3.41 22.52
CA LYS A 33 -4.73 -4.45 21.50
C LYS A 33 -6.02 -4.51 20.72
N ASP A 34 -5.90 -4.75 19.43
CA ASP A 34 -7.02 -4.92 18.53
C ASP A 34 -6.86 -6.22 17.77
N GLU A 35 -7.97 -6.86 17.39
CA GLU A 35 -7.91 -8.08 16.59
C GLU A 35 -7.64 -7.72 15.14
N MET A 36 -6.67 -8.43 14.53
CA MET A 36 -6.42 -8.30 13.11
C MET A 36 -7.54 -8.98 12.32
N SER A 37 -8.34 -8.17 11.64
CA SER A 37 -9.37 -8.65 10.72
C SER A 37 -9.03 -8.22 9.31
N ILE A 38 -9.14 -9.15 8.35
CA ILE A 38 -8.82 -8.92 6.96
C ILE A 38 -10.09 -9.04 6.12
N TYR A 39 -10.44 -7.99 5.40
CA TYR A 39 -11.49 -8.03 4.39
C TYR A 39 -10.97 -8.76 3.15
N ARG A 40 -11.72 -9.76 2.70
CA ARG A 40 -11.40 -10.50 1.48
C ARG A 40 -12.13 -9.89 0.30
N PHE A 41 -11.41 -9.79 -0.81
CA PHE A 41 -11.94 -9.29 -2.07
C PHE A 41 -11.53 -10.24 -3.20
N ASP A 42 -12.37 -10.39 -4.18
CA ASP A 42 -12.04 -11.06 -5.44
C ASP A 42 -11.32 -10.05 -6.33
N TYR A 43 -10.00 -9.94 -6.13
CA TYR A 43 -9.16 -9.04 -6.91
C TYR A 43 -8.93 -9.56 -8.31
N PRO A 44 -8.88 -8.68 -9.34
CA PRO A 44 -8.41 -9.09 -10.66
C PRO A 44 -6.96 -9.59 -10.57
N ALA A 45 -6.59 -10.45 -11.51
CA ALA A 45 -5.18 -10.82 -11.67
C ALA A 45 -4.35 -9.57 -11.92
N MET A 46 -3.21 -9.46 -11.22
CA MET A 46 -2.27 -8.37 -11.38
C MET A 46 -0.84 -8.86 -11.15
N THR A 47 0.11 -8.26 -11.82
CA THR A 47 1.53 -8.42 -11.48
C THR A 47 1.94 -7.35 -10.50
N ILE A 48 2.85 -7.69 -9.60
CA ILE A 48 3.34 -6.79 -8.55
C ILE A 48 4.85 -6.70 -8.64
N THR A 49 5.37 -5.48 -8.58
CA THR A 49 6.80 -5.21 -8.49
C THR A 49 7.04 -4.39 -7.23
N VAL A 50 8.02 -4.78 -6.42
CA VAL A 50 8.39 -4.10 -5.18
C VAL A 50 9.85 -3.65 -5.30
N ASN A 51 10.11 -2.35 -5.22
CA ASN A 51 11.44 -1.75 -5.37
C ASN A 51 12.18 -2.28 -6.62
N GLY A 52 11.48 -2.34 -7.76
CA GLY A 52 12.01 -2.81 -9.04
C GLY A 52 12.13 -4.34 -9.18
N VAL A 53 11.71 -5.13 -8.19
CA VAL A 53 11.81 -6.60 -8.20
C VAL A 53 10.42 -7.22 -8.27
N PRO A 54 10.15 -8.16 -9.21
CA PRO A 54 8.88 -8.88 -9.25
C PRO A 54 8.60 -9.63 -7.95
N ALA A 55 7.35 -9.55 -7.48
CA ALA A 55 6.90 -10.18 -6.24
C ALA A 55 5.55 -10.89 -6.46
N GLU A 56 5.31 -11.96 -5.71
CA GLU A 56 3.99 -12.63 -5.72
C GLU A 56 2.94 -11.77 -4.98
N ASP A 57 3.34 -11.17 -3.86
CA ASP A 57 2.56 -10.22 -3.07
C ASP A 57 3.50 -9.24 -2.35
N TYR A 58 3.00 -8.05 -2.01
CA TYR A 58 3.71 -7.11 -1.13
C TYR A 58 3.36 -7.32 0.34
N SER A 59 2.30 -8.07 0.64
CA SER A 59 1.75 -8.28 1.98
C SER A 59 1.78 -9.75 2.39
N ALA A 60 1.64 -9.99 3.68
CA ALA A 60 1.55 -11.34 4.24
C ALA A 60 0.11 -11.80 4.52
N GLN A 61 -0.90 -11.09 4.00
CA GLN A 61 -2.30 -11.39 4.30
C GLN A 61 -2.71 -12.82 3.92
N SER A 62 -2.30 -13.29 2.74
CA SER A 62 -2.63 -14.65 2.28
C SER A 62 -2.05 -15.71 3.20
N ARG A 63 -0.82 -15.52 3.68
CA ARG A 63 -0.16 -16.43 4.61
C ARG A 63 -0.80 -16.43 6.00
N LEU A 64 -1.25 -15.26 6.47
CA LEU A 64 -2.00 -15.16 7.72
C LEU A 64 -3.33 -15.90 7.62
N ILE A 65 -4.08 -15.72 6.53
CA ILE A 65 -5.34 -16.41 6.28
C ILE A 65 -5.14 -17.93 6.20
N ALA A 66 -4.02 -18.39 5.62
CA ALA A 66 -3.66 -19.80 5.58
C ALA A 66 -3.20 -20.37 6.92
N GLY A 67 -3.00 -19.53 7.93
CA GLY A 67 -2.50 -19.96 9.26
C GLY A 67 -1.01 -20.34 9.25
N GLU A 68 -0.26 -19.82 8.28
CA GLU A 68 1.18 -20.11 8.13
C GLU A 68 2.05 -19.21 9.00
N ILE A 69 1.52 -18.09 9.45
CA ILE A 69 2.25 -17.10 10.23
C ILE A 69 1.35 -16.51 11.32
N ASP A 70 2.00 -16.17 12.44
CA ASP A 70 1.44 -15.36 13.51
C ASP A 70 2.01 -13.95 13.40
N ILE A 71 1.15 -12.94 13.35
CA ILE A 71 1.58 -11.57 13.11
C ILE A 71 1.22 -10.67 14.29
N PRO A 72 2.23 -10.13 15.01
CA PRO A 72 1.99 -9.27 16.15
C PRO A 72 1.75 -7.80 15.78
N THR A 73 2.08 -7.37 14.56
CA THR A 73 1.99 -5.96 14.17
C THR A 73 1.35 -5.75 12.81
N TYR A 74 0.78 -4.56 12.61
CA TYR A 74 0.22 -4.14 11.32
C TYR A 74 1.27 -4.20 10.19
N GLY A 75 2.49 -3.72 10.44
CA GLY A 75 3.56 -3.73 9.45
C GLY A 75 3.93 -5.14 8.98
N GLU A 76 3.86 -6.14 9.84
CA GLU A 76 4.15 -7.53 9.46
C GLU A 76 3.06 -8.10 8.55
N VAL A 77 1.79 -7.71 8.73
CA VAL A 77 0.69 -8.11 7.83
C VAL A 77 0.89 -7.54 6.43
N TYR A 78 1.28 -6.27 6.35
CA TYR A 78 1.39 -5.54 5.08
C TYR A 78 2.82 -5.47 4.53
N GLY A 79 3.76 -6.25 5.08
CA GLY A 79 5.11 -6.39 4.54
C GLY A 79 6.06 -5.22 4.83
N GLY A 80 5.63 -4.25 5.62
CA GLY A 80 6.39 -3.02 5.90
C GLY A 80 6.18 -1.93 4.85
N ASP A 81 7.00 -0.90 4.92
CA ASP A 81 6.96 0.22 4.01
C ASP A 81 8.04 0.06 2.92
N PHE A 82 7.66 0.21 1.66
CA PHE A 82 8.54 0.09 0.50
C PHE A 82 8.71 1.45 -0.16
N GLY A 83 9.84 1.66 -0.84
CA GLY A 83 10.07 2.89 -1.62
C GLY A 83 9.10 2.99 -2.79
N GLU A 84 8.89 1.88 -3.49
CA GLU A 84 7.97 1.79 -4.62
C GLU A 84 7.28 0.43 -4.67
N ILE A 85 5.97 0.44 -4.97
CA ILE A 85 5.22 -0.75 -5.36
C ILE A 85 4.47 -0.43 -6.65
N ILE A 86 4.60 -1.30 -7.65
CA ILE A 86 3.86 -1.17 -8.90
C ILE A 86 2.90 -2.35 -9.03
N PHE A 87 1.63 -2.04 -9.28
CA PHE A 87 0.59 -3.00 -9.62
C PHE A 87 0.22 -2.80 -11.08
N ASP A 88 0.23 -3.87 -11.88
CA ASP A 88 -0.22 -3.86 -13.26
C ASP A 88 -1.33 -4.89 -13.45
N THR A 89 -2.53 -4.42 -13.74
CA THR A 89 -3.72 -5.28 -13.94
C THR A 89 -3.84 -5.80 -15.37
N GLY A 90 -3.00 -5.31 -16.29
CA GLY A 90 -3.12 -5.61 -17.71
C GLY A 90 -4.39 -5.09 -18.39
N LYS A 91 -5.22 -4.32 -17.68
CA LYS A 91 -6.41 -3.67 -18.23
C LYS A 91 -6.03 -2.38 -18.96
N GLU A 92 -6.83 -2.00 -19.95
CA GLU A 92 -6.78 -0.63 -20.47
C GLU A 92 -7.43 0.31 -19.47
N GLY A 93 -6.92 1.53 -19.34
CA GLY A 93 -7.48 2.54 -18.44
C GLY A 93 -6.44 3.54 -17.93
N GLU A 94 -6.82 4.28 -16.92
CA GLU A 94 -6.01 5.32 -16.29
C GLU A 94 -4.93 4.73 -15.37
N ASN A 95 -3.83 5.46 -15.22
CA ASN A 95 -2.75 5.15 -14.29
C ASN A 95 -2.87 6.03 -13.03
N LEU A 96 -2.73 5.41 -11.87
CA LEU A 96 -2.78 6.06 -10.57
C LEU A 96 -1.40 6.13 -9.93
N LEU A 97 -1.00 7.28 -9.43
CA LEU A 97 0.10 7.42 -8.47
C LEU A 97 -0.48 7.65 -7.08
N VAL A 98 -0.10 6.79 -6.13
CA VAL A 98 -0.36 6.97 -4.70
C VAL A 98 0.94 7.44 -4.05
N ILE A 99 0.94 8.60 -3.44
CA ILE A 99 2.04 9.06 -2.60
C ILE A 99 1.56 8.93 -1.16
N GLY A 100 2.17 8.01 -0.42
CA GLY A 100 1.65 7.63 0.87
C GLY A 100 2.70 7.12 1.83
N GLU A 101 2.21 6.59 2.92
CA GLU A 101 2.95 5.91 3.96
C GLU A 101 2.13 4.70 4.44
N SER A 102 2.52 4.04 5.52
CA SER A 102 1.85 2.83 6.05
C SER A 102 0.32 2.89 6.15
N TYR A 103 -0.29 4.07 6.11
CA TYR A 103 -1.75 4.22 6.09
C TYR A 103 -2.42 3.74 4.80
N ASP A 104 -1.70 3.70 3.69
CA ASP A 104 -2.22 3.24 2.40
C ASP A 104 -2.08 1.74 2.19
N ASN A 105 -1.15 1.08 2.87
CA ASN A 105 -0.80 -0.33 2.67
C ASN A 105 -2.04 -1.26 2.64
N ALA A 106 -3.02 -1.03 3.51
CA ALA A 106 -4.22 -1.86 3.61
C ALA A 106 -5.15 -1.76 2.39
N ILE A 107 -5.08 -0.68 1.62
CA ILE A 107 -6.00 -0.39 0.53
C ILE A 107 -5.35 -0.38 -0.86
N LEU A 108 -4.04 -0.55 -0.96
CA LEU A 108 -3.32 -0.46 -2.24
C LEU A 108 -3.86 -1.43 -3.29
N LYS A 109 -4.05 -2.71 -2.96
CA LYS A 109 -4.65 -3.68 -3.90
C LYS A 109 -6.06 -3.31 -4.32
N LEU A 110 -6.86 -2.77 -3.39
CA LEU A 110 -8.22 -2.33 -3.69
C LEU A 110 -8.21 -1.15 -4.66
N LEU A 111 -7.34 -0.18 -4.45
CA LEU A 111 -7.13 0.93 -5.39
C LEU A 111 -6.65 0.40 -6.75
N ALA A 112 -5.60 -0.42 -6.74
CA ALA A 112 -4.99 -0.96 -7.94
C ALA A 112 -5.98 -1.72 -8.83
N SER A 113 -6.95 -2.41 -8.24
CA SER A 113 -7.95 -3.18 -9.00
C SER A 113 -8.84 -2.33 -9.91
N HIS A 114 -8.86 -1.01 -9.72
CA HIS A 114 -9.65 -0.04 -10.48
C HIS A 114 -8.86 0.72 -11.55
N PHE A 115 -7.56 0.47 -11.68
CA PHE A 115 -6.68 1.19 -12.62
C PHE A 115 -5.95 0.23 -13.55
N SER A 116 -5.43 0.75 -14.65
CA SER A 116 -4.50 0.03 -15.54
C SER A 116 -3.24 -0.32 -14.76
N LYS A 117 -2.58 0.72 -14.27
CA LYS A 117 -1.43 0.59 -13.37
C LYS A 117 -1.62 1.48 -12.16
N THR A 118 -1.11 1.01 -11.03
CA THR A 118 -1.02 1.81 -9.81
C THR A 118 0.40 1.78 -9.29
N TYR A 119 0.94 2.96 -9.08
CA TYR A 119 2.26 3.18 -8.53
C TYR A 119 2.09 3.72 -7.12
N SER A 120 2.60 3.02 -6.11
CA SER A 120 2.64 3.49 -4.73
C SER A 120 4.07 3.89 -4.40
N VAL A 121 4.25 5.11 -3.92
CA VAL A 121 5.55 5.67 -3.57
C VAL A 121 5.52 6.18 -2.13
N ASP A 122 6.44 5.67 -1.31
CA ASP A 122 6.74 6.21 0.00
C ASP A 122 8.05 7.02 -0.06
N LEU A 123 7.91 8.34 0.02
CA LEU A 123 9.03 9.27 -0.12
C LEU A 123 10.11 9.08 0.97
N ARG A 124 9.75 8.48 2.12
CA ARG A 124 10.72 8.19 3.20
C ARG A 124 11.75 7.16 2.77
N TYR A 125 11.35 6.24 1.91
CA TYR A 125 12.16 5.09 1.51
C TYR A 125 12.55 5.08 0.03
N TYR A 126 11.93 5.91 -0.80
CA TYR A 126 12.13 5.90 -2.25
C TYR A 126 13.61 6.04 -2.62
N ALA A 127 14.26 7.10 -2.16
CA ALA A 127 15.67 7.36 -2.51
C ALA A 127 16.59 6.20 -2.08
N ALA A 128 16.39 5.65 -0.90
CA ALA A 128 17.21 4.55 -0.39
C ALA A 128 17.01 3.23 -1.16
N ASN A 129 15.79 2.98 -1.65
CA ASN A 129 15.46 1.73 -2.35
C ASN A 129 15.66 1.81 -3.86
N MET A 130 15.40 2.98 -4.46
CA MET A 130 15.49 3.17 -5.91
C MET A 130 16.84 3.76 -6.35
N GLY A 131 17.66 4.26 -5.41
CA GLY A 131 18.99 4.80 -5.70
C GLY A 131 18.97 6.20 -6.32
N ALA A 132 17.83 6.90 -6.33
CA ALA A 132 17.66 8.24 -6.85
C ALA A 132 16.58 8.99 -6.05
N ASP A 133 16.70 10.31 -5.97
CA ASP A 133 15.66 11.14 -5.39
C ASP A 133 14.38 11.08 -6.24
N PHE A 134 13.23 11.22 -5.58
CA PHE A 134 11.94 11.24 -6.26
C PHE A 134 11.73 12.58 -6.98
N ASP A 135 11.63 12.54 -8.30
CA ASP A 135 11.25 13.67 -9.13
C ASP A 135 9.81 13.49 -9.60
N PHE A 136 8.89 14.26 -9.04
CA PHE A 136 7.47 14.13 -9.30
C PHE A 136 7.11 14.34 -10.78
N ASP A 137 7.62 15.41 -11.39
CA ASP A 137 7.28 15.75 -12.78
C ASP A 137 7.83 14.71 -13.75
N ALA A 138 9.07 14.27 -13.53
CA ALA A 138 9.67 13.22 -14.35
C ALA A 138 8.91 11.89 -14.18
N TYR A 139 8.54 11.53 -12.96
CA TYR A 139 7.81 10.28 -12.67
C TYR A 139 6.43 10.27 -13.31
N VAL A 140 5.67 11.37 -13.18
CA VAL A 140 4.36 11.53 -13.80
C VAL A 140 4.44 11.41 -15.32
N ALA A 141 5.46 12.04 -15.94
CA ALA A 141 5.65 11.96 -17.38
C ALA A 141 6.08 10.58 -17.87
N GLU A 142 7.03 9.94 -17.18
CA GLU A 142 7.56 8.62 -17.55
C GLU A 142 6.48 7.54 -17.48
N HIS A 143 5.67 7.55 -16.41
CA HIS A 143 4.65 6.54 -16.17
C HIS A 143 3.25 6.89 -16.70
N SER A 144 3.13 8.03 -17.41
CA SER A 144 1.86 8.51 -17.95
C SER A 144 0.76 8.50 -16.89
N ILE A 145 1.03 9.13 -15.75
CA ILE A 145 0.10 9.19 -14.62
C ILE A 145 -1.08 10.11 -14.93
N ASP A 146 -2.29 9.60 -14.79
CA ASP A 146 -3.52 10.35 -15.01
C ASP A 146 -4.08 10.95 -13.72
N LYS A 147 -3.85 10.26 -12.59
CA LYS A 147 -4.37 10.66 -11.28
C LYS A 147 -3.34 10.50 -10.19
N VAL A 148 -3.39 11.41 -9.22
CA VAL A 148 -2.54 11.37 -8.03
C VAL A 148 -3.42 11.36 -6.79
N LEU A 149 -3.10 10.46 -5.86
CA LEU A 149 -3.74 10.34 -4.56
C LEU A 149 -2.69 10.48 -3.47
N LEU A 150 -2.93 11.39 -2.52
CA LEU A 150 -2.08 11.60 -1.35
C LEU A 150 -2.74 10.97 -0.13
N ILE A 151 -2.07 10.02 0.52
CA ILE A 151 -2.56 9.33 1.72
C ILE A 151 -1.48 9.30 2.79
N GLY A 152 -1.77 9.87 3.95
CA GLY A 152 -0.83 9.84 5.06
C GLY A 152 -1.32 10.68 6.24
N ASN A 153 -0.58 10.66 7.33
CA ASN A 153 -0.84 11.59 8.42
C ASN A 153 -0.33 12.99 8.06
N ILE A 154 -0.78 14.00 8.81
CA ILE A 154 -0.40 15.39 8.54
C ILE A 154 1.12 15.61 8.63
N ASP A 155 1.78 14.91 9.54
CA ASP A 155 3.23 15.08 9.75
C ASP A 155 4.01 14.65 8.51
N TYR A 156 3.55 13.60 7.80
CA TYR A 156 4.17 13.12 6.56
C TYR A 156 4.23 14.23 5.49
N PHE A 157 3.16 15.00 5.34
CA PHE A 157 3.07 16.04 4.30
C PHE A 157 3.66 17.40 4.69
N VAL A 158 3.91 17.65 5.98
CA VAL A 158 4.50 18.92 6.43
C VAL A 158 5.99 18.82 6.74
N MET A 159 6.57 17.61 6.71
CA MET A 159 8.01 17.42 6.89
C MET A 159 8.77 18.02 5.72
N SER A 160 9.69 18.93 6.01
CA SER A 160 10.49 19.63 4.98
C SER A 160 11.37 18.70 4.12
N GLU A 161 11.61 17.48 4.61
CA GLU A 161 12.39 16.45 3.94
C GLU A 161 11.67 15.83 2.72
N PHE A 162 10.34 15.96 2.65
CA PHE A 162 9.49 15.38 1.61
C PHE A 162 8.84 16.44 0.71
N SER A 163 9.56 17.52 0.42
CA SER A 163 9.06 18.48 -0.58
C SER A 163 8.95 17.79 -1.94
N LEU A 164 7.76 17.76 -2.51
CA LEU A 164 7.55 17.43 -3.92
C LEU A 164 8.25 18.54 -4.75
N ARG A 165 9.35 18.22 -5.36
CA ARG A 165 10.11 19.12 -6.26
C ARG A 165 9.89 18.69 -7.67
#